data_a7b5658994c5f128f144b4336cc6c0b8
#
_entry.id   a7b5658994c5f128f144b4336cc6c0b8
#
_cell.length_a   1.000
_cell.length_b   1.000
_cell.length_c   1.000
_cell.angle_alpha   90.00
_cell.angle_beta   90.00
_cell.angle_gamma   90.00
#
_symmetry.space_group_name_H-M   'P 1'
#
loop_
_entity.id
_entity.type
_entity.pdbx_description
1 polymer ?
#
loop_
_entity_poly.entity_id
_entity_poly.type
_entity_poly.pdbx_seq_one_letter_code
_entity_poly.pdbx_strand_id
1 'polypeptide(L)'
;MGRPCYRSPMASTPAATPTDTRAASPTVGATPATGDVDGRRLRRDRNRDAVVQALLALYREGNLDPSADEIATRSGVSARSVFRYFDDVEDLANAAITHQLMDVAHLLPLTCPPDRPLAERIAAVAQQRAALYEAIFPVALVSRLRAPFNRAVAARLAQNRAEMRAQVANLFPAELAALPDGAAARRLAAADTLASYETWSLWRTDQGLSAADAEATMVDALTCLFTATA
;
A
#
# COMPACT_ATOMS: atom_id res chain seq x y z
N MET A 1 37.32 -23.00 40.81
CA MET A 1 36.90 -22.89 42.23
C MET A 1 35.48 -22.41 42.23
N GLY A 2 34.44 -23.05 42.65
CA GLY A 2 34.16 -24.21 43.43
C GLY A 2 32.63 -24.20 43.58
N ARG A 3 31.95 -25.27 43.16
CA ARG A 3 30.57 -25.58 43.62
C ARG A 3 30.63 -26.01 45.06
N PRO A 4 29.51 -25.95 45.82
CA PRO A 4 28.73 -27.19 46.02
C PRO A 4 27.23 -26.97 46.03
N CYS A 5 26.42 -27.85 45.51
CA CYS A 5 25.74 -29.06 46.03
C CYS A 5 25.21 -28.96 47.45
N TYR A 6 23.88 -29.15 47.64
CA TYR A 6 23.32 -30.07 48.62
C TYR A 6 21.78 -30.08 48.60
N ARG A 7 21.18 -31.15 48.26
CA ARG A 7 20.48 -32.28 48.93
C ARG A 7 19.00 -32.03 49.29
N SER A 8 18.18 -32.92 48.70
CA SER A 8 16.90 -33.41 49.27
C SER A 8 17.09 -34.24 50.55
N PRO A 9 16.07 -34.39 51.40
CA PRO A 9 15.44 -35.71 51.48
C PRO A 9 13.91 -35.72 51.62
N MET A 10 13.26 -36.66 50.93
CA MET A 10 12.59 -37.91 51.44
C MET A 10 11.38 -37.72 52.38
N ALA A 11 10.23 -38.08 51.82
CA ALA A 11 9.24 -39.10 52.16
C ALA A 11 8.59 -39.13 53.55
N SER A 12 7.25 -39.10 53.55
CA SER A 12 6.42 -40.01 54.37
C SER A 12 4.95 -39.93 53.89
N THR A 13 4.43 -41.06 53.40
CA THR A 13 3.02 -41.45 53.43
C THR A 13 2.81 -42.21 54.75
N PRO A 14 1.61 -42.29 55.41
CA PRO A 14 0.47 -43.01 54.92
C PRO A 14 -0.93 -42.59 55.41
N ALA A 15 -1.91 -43.15 54.88
CA ALA A 15 -3.09 -43.83 55.42
C ALA A 15 -4.45 -43.38 54.87
N ALA A 16 -5.20 -44.40 54.53
CA ALA A 16 -6.41 -44.52 53.77
C ALA A 16 -7.72 -44.24 54.52
N THR A 17 -8.69 -43.76 53.69
CA THR A 17 -10.15 -44.06 53.57
C THR A 17 -11.10 -43.81 54.78
N PRO A 18 -12.41 -43.46 54.56
CA PRO A 18 -13.31 -44.10 53.61
C PRO A 18 -14.32 -43.15 52.86
N THR A 19 -14.70 -43.63 51.71
CA THR A 19 -15.98 -43.62 50.98
C THR A 19 -17.10 -42.72 51.49
N ASP A 20 -17.54 -41.75 50.68
CA ASP A 20 -18.95 -41.43 50.58
C ASP A 20 -19.35 -41.19 49.13
N THR A 21 -20.30 -42.03 48.67
CA THR A 21 -20.82 -42.09 47.31
C THR A 21 -21.92 -41.07 47.20
N ARG A 22 -21.69 -39.95 46.50
CA ARG A 22 -22.78 -39.07 46.07
C ARG A 22 -22.67 -38.84 44.58
N ALA A 23 -23.64 -39.41 43.85
CA ALA A 23 -23.81 -39.27 42.44
C ALA A 23 -23.84 -37.82 42.00
N ALA A 24 -22.86 -37.41 41.23
CA ALA A 24 -22.87 -36.13 40.50
C ALA A 24 -23.32 -36.40 39.09
N SER A 25 -24.43 -35.80 38.70
CA SER A 25 -24.93 -35.77 37.32
C SER A 25 -23.88 -35.17 36.38
N PRO A 26 -23.77 -35.62 35.13
CA PRO A 26 -22.82 -35.05 34.19
C PRO A 26 -23.28 -33.66 33.78
N THR A 27 -22.53 -32.64 34.18
CA THR A 27 -22.64 -31.31 33.61
C THR A 27 -22.20 -31.39 32.16
N VAL A 28 -23.17 -31.29 31.25
CA VAL A 28 -22.93 -31.14 29.82
C VAL A 28 -22.05 -29.90 29.64
N GLY A 29 -20.79 -30.12 29.28
CA GLY A 29 -19.86 -29.07 28.92
C GLY A 29 -20.43 -28.35 27.70
N ALA A 30 -20.81 -27.09 27.89
CA ALA A 30 -21.18 -26.21 26.80
C ALA A 30 -19.93 -26.02 25.92
N THR A 31 -19.94 -26.61 24.74
CA THR A 31 -19.00 -26.31 23.67
C THR A 31 -19.11 -24.82 23.38
N PRO A 32 -18.02 -24.02 23.41
CA PRO A 32 -18.11 -22.62 23.06
C PRO A 32 -18.59 -22.51 21.60
N ALA A 33 -19.70 -21.81 21.41
CA ALA A 33 -20.34 -21.64 20.11
C ALA A 33 -19.32 -21.01 19.13
N THR A 34 -19.01 -21.72 18.06
CA THR A 34 -18.14 -21.29 16.94
C THR A 34 -18.52 -19.91 16.38
N GLY A 35 -19.78 -19.50 16.50
CA GLY A 35 -20.31 -18.21 16.04
C GLY A 35 -19.81 -16.97 16.81
N ASP A 36 -19.37 -17.11 18.07
CA ASP A 36 -18.88 -15.96 18.87
C ASP A 36 -17.41 -15.63 18.55
N VAL A 37 -16.63 -16.61 18.15
CA VAL A 37 -15.24 -16.44 17.69
C VAL A 37 -15.22 -15.71 16.33
N ASP A 38 -16.10 -16.10 15.41
CA ASP A 38 -16.23 -15.48 14.09
C ASP A 38 -16.75 -14.02 14.20
N GLY A 39 -17.71 -13.75 15.09
CA GLY A 39 -18.21 -12.41 15.33
C GLY A 39 -17.17 -11.45 15.88
N ARG A 40 -16.29 -11.92 16.78
CA ARG A 40 -15.18 -11.13 17.34
C ARG A 40 -14.09 -10.87 16.30
N ARG A 41 -13.76 -11.83 15.47
CA ARG A 41 -12.81 -11.70 14.36
C ARG A 41 -13.31 -10.69 13.33
N LEU A 42 -14.54 -10.83 12.85
CA LEU A 42 -15.15 -9.90 11.89
C LEU A 42 -15.25 -8.47 12.44
N ARG A 43 -15.48 -8.29 13.74
CA ARG A 43 -15.48 -6.95 14.36
C ARG A 43 -14.07 -6.38 14.43
N ARG A 44 -13.06 -7.21 14.75
CA ARG A 44 -11.66 -6.80 14.74
C ARG A 44 -11.21 -6.35 13.36
N ASP A 45 -11.54 -7.13 12.32
CA ASP A 45 -11.15 -6.83 10.94
C ASP A 45 -11.82 -5.54 10.47
N ARG A 46 -13.12 -5.37 10.70
CA ARG A 46 -13.83 -4.12 10.40
C ARG A 46 -13.24 -2.89 11.10
N ASN A 47 -12.85 -3.01 12.36
CA ASN A 47 -12.25 -1.90 13.07
C ASN A 47 -10.82 -1.59 12.55
N ARG A 48 -10.07 -2.62 12.16
CA ARG A 48 -8.75 -2.46 11.53
C ARG A 48 -8.89 -1.72 10.20
N ASP A 49 -9.85 -2.10 9.38
CA ASP A 49 -10.15 -1.43 8.11
C ASP A 49 -10.62 0.01 8.33
N ALA A 50 -11.46 0.27 9.33
CA ALA A 50 -11.90 1.63 9.66
C ALA A 50 -10.73 2.55 10.04
N VAL A 51 -9.72 2.03 10.74
CA VAL A 51 -8.49 2.79 11.06
C VAL A 51 -7.68 3.10 9.80
N VAL A 52 -7.53 2.14 8.89
CA VAL A 52 -6.86 2.35 7.59
C VAL A 52 -7.60 3.40 6.75
N GLN A 53 -8.92 3.30 6.64
CA GLN A 53 -9.73 4.27 5.91
C GLN A 53 -9.67 5.67 6.52
N ALA A 54 -9.64 5.78 7.85
CA ALA A 54 -9.48 7.06 8.54
C ALA A 54 -8.13 7.71 8.18
N LEU A 55 -7.04 6.94 8.18
CA LEU A 55 -5.73 7.45 7.77
C LEU A 55 -5.72 7.91 6.32
N LEU A 56 -6.27 7.11 5.39
CA LEU A 56 -6.39 7.49 3.98
C LEU A 56 -7.23 8.76 3.77
N ALA A 57 -8.30 8.93 4.55
CA ALA A 57 -9.11 10.14 4.51
C ALA A 57 -8.33 11.38 4.98
N LEU A 58 -7.56 11.26 6.06
CA LEU A 58 -6.70 12.34 6.56
C LEU A 58 -5.62 12.72 5.54
N TYR A 59 -5.02 11.74 4.86
CA TYR A 59 -4.08 12.02 3.76
C TYR A 59 -4.74 12.79 2.61
N ARG A 60 -5.99 12.44 2.23
CA ARG A 60 -6.75 13.16 1.19
C ARG A 60 -7.09 14.60 1.59
N GLU A 61 -7.21 14.86 2.87
CA GLU A 61 -7.45 16.20 3.45
C GLU A 61 -6.16 17.02 3.61
N GLY A 62 -4.99 16.46 3.22
CA GLY A 62 -3.70 17.13 3.26
C GLY A 62 -2.94 16.95 4.59
N ASN A 63 -3.49 16.21 5.56
CA ASN A 63 -2.76 15.85 6.77
C ASN A 63 -1.90 14.61 6.49
N LEU A 64 -0.62 14.84 6.14
CA LEU A 64 0.31 13.79 5.71
C LEU A 64 1.01 13.08 6.88
N ASP A 65 0.89 13.63 8.10
CA ASP A 65 1.48 13.06 9.33
C ASP A 65 0.50 13.14 10.51
N PRO A 66 -0.68 12.48 10.41
CA PRO A 66 -1.69 12.56 11.44
C PRO A 66 -1.26 11.79 12.70
N SER A 67 -1.59 12.37 13.85
CA SER A 67 -1.41 11.74 15.15
C SER A 67 -2.35 10.55 15.37
N ALA A 68 -1.98 9.66 16.29
CA ALA A 68 -2.83 8.53 16.67
C ALA A 68 -4.22 8.97 17.20
N ASP A 69 -4.30 10.13 17.87
CA ASP A 69 -5.56 10.67 18.39
C ASP A 69 -6.47 11.19 17.27
N GLU A 70 -5.92 11.82 16.23
CA GLU A 70 -6.67 12.24 15.04
C GLU A 70 -7.23 11.03 14.29
N ILE A 71 -6.40 9.98 14.11
CA ILE A 71 -6.81 8.73 13.48
C ILE A 71 -7.91 8.05 14.32
N ALA A 72 -7.74 7.99 15.64
CA ALA A 72 -8.72 7.42 16.57
C ALA A 72 -10.06 8.16 16.49
N THR A 73 -10.02 9.50 16.53
CA THR A 73 -11.21 10.35 16.42
C THR A 73 -11.93 10.12 15.10
N ARG A 74 -11.19 10.06 13.99
CA ARG A 74 -11.74 9.88 12.65
C ARG A 74 -12.32 8.48 12.42
N SER A 75 -11.68 7.44 12.98
CA SER A 75 -12.08 6.04 12.80
C SER A 75 -13.21 5.60 13.76
N GLY A 76 -13.48 6.37 14.81
CA GLY A 76 -14.37 5.96 15.89
C GLY A 76 -13.81 4.83 16.79
N VAL A 77 -12.51 4.58 16.68
CA VAL A 77 -11.79 3.55 17.46
C VAL A 77 -10.87 4.26 18.45
N SER A 78 -10.80 3.81 19.70
CA SER A 78 -9.92 4.45 20.69
C SER A 78 -8.44 4.37 20.29
N ALA A 79 -7.62 5.37 20.67
CA ALA A 79 -6.18 5.38 20.39
C ALA A 79 -5.47 4.10 20.90
N ARG A 80 -5.86 3.60 22.08
CA ARG A 80 -5.38 2.30 22.60
C ARG A 80 -5.69 1.14 21.65
N SER A 81 -6.85 1.18 20.98
CA SER A 81 -7.22 0.14 20.02
C SER A 81 -6.49 0.27 18.70
N VAL A 82 -6.11 1.48 18.28
CA VAL A 82 -5.23 1.67 17.11
C VAL A 82 -3.93 0.91 17.31
N PHE A 83 -3.24 1.12 18.44
CA PHE A 83 -1.99 0.42 18.78
C PHE A 83 -2.17 -1.07 19.12
N ARG A 84 -3.39 -1.58 19.22
CA ARG A 84 -3.68 -3.02 19.29
C ARG A 84 -3.79 -3.66 17.90
N TYR A 85 -4.11 -2.88 16.88
CA TYR A 85 -4.26 -3.35 15.50
C TYR A 85 -3.00 -3.17 14.67
N PHE A 86 -2.16 -2.20 15.05
CA PHE A 86 -0.92 -1.84 14.37
C PHE A 86 0.18 -1.64 15.41
N ASP A 87 1.36 -2.15 15.15
CA ASP A 87 2.49 -2.10 16.08
C ASP A 87 2.93 -0.65 16.32
N ASP A 88 2.88 0.16 15.25
CA ASP A 88 3.16 1.59 15.28
C ASP A 88 2.44 2.32 14.11
N VAL A 89 2.67 3.63 14.00
CA VAL A 89 2.12 4.46 12.91
C VAL A 89 2.72 4.07 11.56
N GLU A 90 3.93 3.54 11.54
CA GLU A 90 4.59 3.08 10.31
C GLU A 90 3.92 1.82 9.76
N ASP A 91 3.59 0.84 10.61
CA ASP A 91 2.83 -0.36 10.23
C ASP A 91 1.44 0.03 9.69
N LEU A 92 0.76 0.96 10.35
CA LEU A 92 -0.50 1.49 9.87
C LEU A 92 -0.36 2.18 8.49
N ALA A 93 0.68 3.00 8.30
CA ALA A 93 0.94 3.65 7.02
C ALA A 93 1.22 2.63 5.90
N ASN A 94 1.99 1.58 6.19
CA ASN A 94 2.23 0.49 5.24
C ASN A 94 0.94 -0.26 4.87
N ALA A 95 0.06 -0.48 5.84
CA ALA A 95 -1.26 -1.07 5.59
C ALA A 95 -2.13 -0.15 4.71
N ALA A 96 -2.12 1.17 4.95
CA ALA A 96 -2.85 2.15 4.15
C ALA A 96 -2.33 2.22 2.70
N ILE A 97 -1.01 2.23 2.51
CA ILE A 97 -0.39 2.17 1.17
C ILE A 97 -0.81 0.89 0.44
N THR A 98 -0.78 -0.25 1.13
CA THR A 98 -1.18 -1.53 0.55
C THR A 98 -2.65 -1.54 0.17
N HIS A 99 -3.53 -1.03 1.03
CA HIS A 99 -4.96 -0.91 0.77
C HIS A 99 -5.23 -0.04 -0.47
N GLN A 100 -4.62 1.15 -0.53
CA GLN A 100 -4.78 2.05 -1.67
C GLN A 100 -4.32 1.42 -2.99
N LEU A 101 -3.22 0.64 -2.97
CA LEU A 101 -2.75 -0.06 -4.17
C LEU A 101 -3.74 -1.13 -4.64
N MET A 102 -4.43 -1.81 -3.72
CA MET A 102 -5.49 -2.77 -4.09
C MET A 102 -6.69 -2.06 -4.70
N ASP A 103 -7.11 -0.93 -4.13
CA ASP A 103 -8.24 -0.14 -4.63
C ASP A 103 -8.02 0.35 -6.06
N VAL A 104 -6.78 0.76 -6.39
CA VAL A 104 -6.44 1.28 -7.72
C VAL A 104 -5.87 0.24 -8.67
N ALA A 105 -5.84 -1.03 -8.30
CA ALA A 105 -5.25 -2.10 -9.13
C ALA A 105 -5.85 -2.15 -10.54
N HIS A 106 -7.12 -1.79 -10.68
CA HIS A 106 -7.83 -1.72 -11.96
C HIS A 106 -7.33 -0.58 -12.88
N LEU A 107 -6.64 0.43 -12.34
CA LEU A 107 -6.05 1.55 -13.10
C LEU A 107 -4.61 1.28 -13.54
N LEU A 108 -3.97 0.20 -13.06
CA LEU A 108 -2.58 -0.10 -13.40
C LEU A 108 -2.37 -0.60 -14.83
N PRO A 109 -3.26 -1.42 -15.43
CA PRO A 109 -3.04 -1.93 -16.77
C PRO A 109 -3.12 -0.83 -17.83
N LEU A 110 -2.15 -0.80 -18.73
CA LEU A 110 -2.19 -0.02 -19.97
C LEU A 110 -2.61 -0.96 -21.10
N THR A 111 -3.86 -0.84 -21.54
CA THR A 111 -4.50 -1.82 -22.45
C THR A 111 -4.43 -1.44 -23.94
N CYS A 112 -3.79 -0.31 -24.28
CA CYS A 112 -3.64 0.12 -25.66
C CYS A 112 -2.64 -0.77 -26.42
N PRO A 113 -3.00 -1.37 -27.56
CA PRO A 113 -2.07 -2.15 -28.37
C PRO A 113 -0.98 -1.27 -29.01
N PRO A 114 0.26 -1.80 -29.20
CA PRO A 114 1.38 -1.02 -29.73
C PRO A 114 1.28 -0.73 -31.23
N ASP A 115 0.38 -1.36 -31.97
CA ASP A 115 0.11 -1.15 -33.38
C ASP A 115 -0.91 -0.05 -33.68
N ARG A 116 -1.50 0.56 -32.64
CA ARG A 116 -2.41 1.71 -32.81
C ARG A 116 -1.63 2.96 -33.27
N PRO A 117 -2.28 3.92 -33.89
CA PRO A 117 -1.66 5.21 -34.25
C PRO A 117 -0.95 5.86 -33.06
N LEU A 118 0.19 6.52 -33.32
CA LEU A 118 1.01 7.15 -32.28
C LEU A 118 0.19 8.06 -31.34
N ALA A 119 -0.69 8.89 -31.90
CA ALA A 119 -1.54 9.80 -31.13
C ALA A 119 -2.47 9.05 -30.17
N GLU A 120 -3.04 7.90 -30.56
CA GLU A 120 -3.90 7.09 -29.69
C GLU A 120 -3.11 6.45 -28.55
N ARG A 121 -1.89 5.98 -28.83
CA ARG A 121 -1.00 5.40 -27.81
C ARG A 121 -0.55 6.43 -26.77
N ILE A 122 -0.22 7.65 -27.24
CA ILE A 122 0.12 8.78 -26.36
C ILE A 122 -1.08 9.15 -25.49
N ALA A 123 -2.26 9.30 -26.07
CA ALA A 123 -3.48 9.59 -25.32
C ALA A 123 -3.79 8.52 -24.29
N ALA A 124 -3.62 7.24 -24.63
CA ALA A 124 -3.83 6.13 -23.71
C ALA A 124 -2.90 6.17 -22.49
N VAL A 125 -1.61 6.50 -22.69
CA VAL A 125 -0.67 6.71 -21.58
C VAL A 125 -1.15 7.88 -20.71
N ALA A 126 -1.44 9.03 -21.30
CA ALA A 126 -1.80 10.23 -20.56
C ALA A 126 -3.08 10.01 -19.73
N GLN A 127 -4.12 9.43 -20.32
CA GLN A 127 -5.38 9.12 -19.63
C GLN A 127 -5.17 8.14 -18.47
N GLN A 128 -4.43 7.04 -18.71
CA GLN A 128 -4.17 6.06 -17.66
C GLN A 128 -3.33 6.67 -16.53
N ARG A 129 -2.31 7.48 -16.83
CA ARG A 129 -1.49 8.16 -15.82
C ARG A 129 -2.31 9.20 -15.04
N ALA A 130 -3.12 10.02 -15.71
CA ALA A 130 -3.99 10.98 -15.07
C ALA A 130 -4.95 10.29 -14.09
N ALA A 131 -5.68 9.27 -14.53
CA ALA A 131 -6.61 8.51 -13.68
C ALA A 131 -5.91 7.87 -12.48
N LEU A 132 -4.77 7.22 -12.70
CA LEU A 132 -4.00 6.57 -11.65
C LEU A 132 -3.45 7.59 -10.64
N TYR A 133 -2.82 8.66 -11.11
CA TYR A 133 -2.13 9.60 -10.24
C TYR A 133 -3.10 10.45 -9.42
N GLU A 134 -4.25 10.86 -9.97
CA GLU A 134 -5.30 11.51 -9.19
C GLU A 134 -5.84 10.58 -8.09
N ALA A 135 -6.03 9.30 -8.39
CA ALA A 135 -6.53 8.33 -7.41
C ALA A 135 -5.55 8.06 -6.25
N ILE A 136 -4.23 8.11 -6.51
CA ILE A 136 -3.21 7.80 -5.49
C ILE A 136 -2.55 9.05 -4.89
N PHE A 137 -2.90 10.27 -5.35
CA PHE A 137 -2.09 11.48 -5.15
C PHE A 137 -1.57 11.66 -3.70
N PRO A 138 -2.40 11.65 -2.64
CA PRO A 138 -1.90 11.87 -1.28
C PRO A 138 -1.01 10.73 -0.77
N VAL A 139 -1.42 9.48 -1.07
CA VAL A 139 -0.69 8.28 -0.61
C VAL A 139 0.65 8.13 -1.34
N ALA A 140 0.70 8.52 -2.61
CA ALA A 140 1.94 8.53 -3.38
C ALA A 140 2.96 9.53 -2.81
N LEU A 141 2.51 10.68 -2.33
CA LEU A 141 3.37 11.66 -1.66
C LEU A 141 3.90 11.11 -0.34
N VAL A 142 3.02 10.57 0.52
CA VAL A 142 3.42 9.94 1.80
C VAL A 142 4.40 8.80 1.56
N SER A 143 4.18 7.95 0.55
CA SER A 143 5.09 6.86 0.21
C SER A 143 6.49 7.37 -0.13
N ARG A 144 6.60 8.50 -0.84
CA ARG A 144 7.89 9.12 -1.20
C ARG A 144 8.60 9.73 -0.01
N LEU A 145 7.86 10.35 0.90
CA LEU A 145 8.42 10.90 2.15
C LEU A 145 8.96 9.78 3.06
N ARG A 146 8.33 8.60 3.04
CA ARG A 146 8.73 7.45 3.87
C ARG A 146 9.82 6.57 3.25
N ALA A 147 9.93 6.54 1.93
CA ALA A 147 10.89 5.67 1.22
C ALA A 147 12.35 5.80 1.70
N PRO A 148 12.90 6.99 2.01
CA PRO A 148 14.27 7.11 2.52
C PRO A 148 14.50 6.37 3.84
N PHE A 149 13.46 6.16 4.63
CA PHE A 149 13.52 5.59 5.98
C PHE A 149 12.93 4.17 6.04
N ASN A 150 12.20 3.74 4.99
CA ASN A 150 11.52 2.45 4.94
C ASN A 150 11.87 1.66 3.67
N ARG A 151 12.69 0.61 3.84
CA ARG A 151 13.19 -0.21 2.73
C ARG A 151 12.08 -0.93 1.95
N ALA A 152 11.00 -1.33 2.62
CA ALA A 152 9.88 -2.01 1.96
C ALA A 152 9.11 -1.04 1.05
N VAL A 153 8.86 0.18 1.52
CA VAL A 153 8.24 1.25 0.72
C VAL A 153 9.15 1.63 -0.46
N ALA A 154 10.46 1.80 -0.21
CA ALA A 154 11.44 2.10 -1.27
C ALA A 154 11.46 1.02 -2.37
N ALA A 155 11.50 -0.26 -1.98
CA ALA A 155 11.48 -1.38 -2.92
C ALA A 155 10.18 -1.43 -3.74
N ARG A 156 9.03 -1.19 -3.11
CA ARG A 156 7.74 -1.13 -3.78
C ARG A 156 7.68 0.02 -4.79
N LEU A 157 8.15 1.21 -4.41
CA LEU A 157 8.23 2.35 -5.34
C LEU A 157 9.15 2.06 -6.53
N ALA A 158 10.30 1.44 -6.30
CA ALA A 158 11.22 1.05 -7.38
C ALA A 158 10.58 0.04 -8.33
N GLN A 159 9.86 -0.96 -7.80
CA GLN A 159 9.11 -1.94 -8.61
C GLN A 159 8.04 -1.25 -9.45
N ASN A 160 7.19 -0.41 -8.84
CA ASN A 160 6.14 0.30 -9.56
C ASN A 160 6.72 1.19 -10.68
N ARG A 161 7.83 1.90 -10.42
CA ARG A 161 8.51 2.70 -11.45
C ARG A 161 9.03 1.84 -12.61
N ALA A 162 9.62 0.68 -12.30
CA ALA A 162 10.09 -0.24 -13.34
C ALA A 162 8.94 -0.76 -14.21
N GLU A 163 7.80 -1.09 -13.61
CA GLU A 163 6.59 -1.53 -14.31
C GLU A 163 6.03 -0.41 -15.22
N MET A 164 5.93 0.83 -14.70
CA MET A 164 5.48 1.98 -15.48
C MET A 164 6.40 2.28 -16.67
N ARG A 165 7.71 2.22 -16.47
CA ARG A 165 8.71 2.36 -17.54
C ARG A 165 8.58 1.26 -18.59
N ALA A 166 8.37 0.01 -18.17
CA ALA A 166 8.17 -1.12 -19.09
C ALA A 166 6.91 -0.93 -19.94
N GLN A 167 5.83 -0.39 -19.39
CA GLN A 167 4.62 -0.07 -20.17
C GLN A 167 4.92 0.92 -21.28
N VAL A 168 5.67 2.01 -21.01
CA VAL A 168 6.08 2.98 -22.03
C VAL A 168 6.96 2.31 -23.09
N ALA A 169 7.95 1.52 -22.67
CA ALA A 169 8.83 0.81 -23.64
C ALA A 169 8.04 -0.14 -24.55
N ASN A 170 7.08 -0.87 -24.00
CA ASN A 170 6.26 -1.83 -24.73
C ASN A 170 5.24 -1.17 -25.67
N LEU A 171 4.85 0.06 -25.38
CA LEU A 171 3.85 0.78 -26.16
C LEU A 171 4.48 1.52 -27.36
N PHE A 172 5.76 1.91 -27.29
CA PHE A 172 6.47 2.67 -28.34
C PHE A 172 7.66 1.94 -28.95
N PRO A 173 7.55 0.62 -29.29
CA PRO A 173 8.70 -0.16 -29.74
C PRO A 173 9.21 0.32 -31.12
N ALA A 174 8.33 0.75 -32.00
CA ALA A 174 8.71 1.19 -33.37
C ALA A 174 9.47 2.52 -33.31
N GLU A 175 9.03 3.46 -32.53
CA GLU A 175 9.67 4.78 -32.35
C GLU A 175 11.04 4.66 -31.66
N LEU A 176 11.17 3.73 -30.73
CA LEU A 176 12.44 3.47 -30.05
C LEU A 176 13.43 2.73 -30.96
N ALA A 177 12.96 1.73 -31.71
CA ALA A 177 13.80 0.95 -32.63
C ALA A 177 14.32 1.76 -33.85
N ALA A 178 13.63 2.84 -34.20
CA ALA A 178 14.06 3.73 -35.29
C ALA A 178 15.27 4.63 -34.91
N LEU A 179 15.67 4.62 -33.65
CA LEU A 179 16.75 5.48 -33.11
C LEU A 179 18.04 4.68 -32.93
N PRO A 180 19.22 5.34 -33.06
CA PRO A 180 20.48 4.74 -32.62
C PRO A 180 20.44 4.34 -31.15
N ASP A 181 21.20 3.27 -30.76
CA ASP A 181 21.12 2.65 -29.42
C ASP A 181 21.13 3.64 -28.28
N GLY A 182 22.09 4.53 -28.23
CA GLY A 182 22.19 5.51 -27.13
C GLY A 182 21.05 6.56 -27.15
N ALA A 183 20.45 6.86 -28.31
CA ALA A 183 19.35 7.79 -28.45
C ALA A 183 18.02 7.16 -28.01
N ALA A 184 17.80 5.87 -28.32
CA ALA A 184 16.63 5.12 -27.86
C ALA A 184 16.54 5.09 -26.32
N ALA A 185 17.64 4.80 -25.63
CA ALA A 185 17.68 4.79 -24.17
C ALA A 185 17.37 6.16 -23.56
N ARG A 186 17.88 7.24 -24.13
CA ARG A 186 17.59 8.62 -23.69
C ARG A 186 16.13 9.01 -23.97
N ARG A 187 15.59 8.64 -25.14
CA ARG A 187 14.20 8.89 -25.50
C ARG A 187 13.23 8.20 -24.53
N LEU A 188 13.49 6.92 -24.23
CA LEU A 188 12.71 6.19 -23.24
C LEU A 188 12.82 6.79 -21.83
N ALA A 189 14.00 7.24 -21.41
CA ALA A 189 14.18 7.90 -20.11
C ALA A 189 13.39 9.22 -20.04
N ALA A 190 13.38 10.01 -21.10
CA ALA A 190 12.61 11.25 -21.17
C ALA A 190 11.09 10.97 -21.14
N ALA A 191 10.61 9.98 -21.93
CA ALA A 191 9.20 9.60 -21.96
C ALA A 191 8.71 9.09 -20.60
N ASP A 192 9.50 8.25 -19.94
CA ASP A 192 9.23 7.74 -18.61
C ASP A 192 9.14 8.87 -17.56
N THR A 193 10.05 9.83 -17.64
CA THR A 193 10.04 11.02 -16.77
C THR A 193 8.81 11.87 -16.99
N LEU A 194 8.45 12.19 -18.25
CA LEU A 194 7.26 12.97 -18.58
C LEU A 194 5.97 12.29 -18.13
N ALA A 195 5.92 10.96 -18.21
CA ALA A 195 4.78 10.15 -17.76
C ALA A 195 4.85 9.74 -16.28
N SER A 196 5.75 10.32 -15.46
CA SER A 196 5.94 9.95 -14.06
C SER A 196 4.99 10.70 -13.11
N TYR A 197 4.79 10.12 -11.91
CA TYR A 197 4.07 10.80 -10.84
C TYR A 197 4.76 12.11 -10.41
N GLU A 198 6.07 12.15 -10.41
CA GLU A 198 6.86 13.32 -10.04
C GLU A 198 6.55 14.51 -10.97
N THR A 199 6.49 14.28 -12.27
CA THR A 199 6.11 15.31 -13.27
C THR A 199 4.63 15.69 -13.10
N TRP A 200 3.75 14.71 -12.90
CA TRP A 200 2.34 14.96 -12.60
C TRP A 200 2.16 15.84 -11.37
N SER A 201 2.84 15.50 -10.26
CA SER A 201 2.80 16.26 -9.02
C SER A 201 3.26 17.72 -9.23
N LEU A 202 4.35 17.93 -9.97
CA LEU A 202 4.86 19.26 -10.31
C LEU A 202 3.82 20.09 -11.07
N TRP A 203 3.16 19.51 -12.09
CA TRP A 203 2.10 20.19 -12.82
C TRP A 203 0.91 20.54 -11.94
N ARG A 204 0.48 19.60 -11.10
CA ARG A 204 -0.72 19.75 -10.26
C ARG A 204 -0.50 20.68 -9.07
N THR A 205 0.64 20.59 -8.37
CA THR A 205 0.90 21.32 -7.12
C THR A 205 1.66 22.62 -7.33
N ASP A 206 2.77 22.58 -8.09
CA ASP A 206 3.67 23.74 -8.17
C ASP A 206 3.26 24.69 -9.29
N GLN A 207 2.76 24.14 -10.42
CA GLN A 207 2.29 24.93 -11.55
C GLN A 207 0.78 25.20 -11.52
N GLY A 208 0.02 24.51 -10.66
CA GLY A 208 -1.41 24.77 -10.45
C GLY A 208 -2.30 24.37 -11.62
N LEU A 209 -1.83 23.48 -12.51
CA LEU A 209 -2.65 23.00 -13.62
C LEU A 209 -3.85 22.18 -13.11
N SER A 210 -4.98 22.27 -13.81
CA SER A 210 -6.08 21.32 -13.60
C SER A 210 -5.64 19.88 -14.03
N ALA A 211 -6.37 18.87 -13.59
CA ALA A 211 -6.07 17.49 -14.03
C ALA A 211 -6.18 17.35 -15.56
N ALA A 212 -7.16 18.02 -16.18
CA ALA A 212 -7.34 18.02 -17.62
C ALA A 212 -6.19 18.74 -18.35
N ASP A 213 -5.72 19.89 -17.82
CA ASP A 213 -4.59 20.61 -18.42
C ASP A 213 -3.27 19.84 -18.24
N ALA A 214 -3.07 19.17 -17.10
CA ALA A 214 -1.90 18.34 -16.88
C ALA A 214 -1.88 17.10 -17.80
N GLU A 215 -3.03 16.48 -18.05
CA GLU A 215 -3.18 15.40 -19.02
C GLU A 215 -2.87 15.90 -20.45
N ALA A 216 -3.44 17.04 -20.86
CA ALA A 216 -3.16 17.65 -22.15
C ALA A 216 -1.68 18.01 -22.30
N THR A 217 -1.05 18.55 -21.25
CA THR A 217 0.39 18.86 -21.24
C THR A 217 1.24 17.60 -21.41
N MET A 218 0.84 16.48 -20.79
CA MET A 218 1.52 15.20 -20.99
C MET A 218 1.42 14.72 -22.44
N VAL A 219 0.23 14.84 -23.05
CA VAL A 219 0.00 14.51 -24.47
C VAL A 219 0.92 15.33 -25.37
N ASP A 220 0.95 16.65 -25.19
CA ASP A 220 1.76 17.56 -25.99
C ASP A 220 3.25 17.25 -25.85
N ALA A 221 3.73 17.08 -24.61
CA ALA A 221 5.13 16.78 -24.34
C ALA A 221 5.59 15.44 -24.93
N LEU A 222 4.78 14.38 -24.80
CA LEU A 222 5.08 13.08 -25.40
C LEU A 222 4.99 13.14 -26.93
N THR A 223 4.06 13.89 -27.49
CA THR A 223 3.95 14.09 -28.94
C THR A 223 5.21 14.77 -29.47
N CYS A 224 5.63 15.89 -28.89
CA CYS A 224 6.88 16.54 -29.27
C CYS A 224 8.07 15.59 -29.15
N LEU A 225 8.15 14.81 -28.08
CA LEU A 225 9.25 13.87 -27.84
C LEU A 225 9.33 12.78 -28.90
N PHE A 226 8.20 12.19 -29.31
CA PHE A 226 8.17 11.06 -30.26
C PHE A 226 8.12 11.46 -31.75
N THR A 227 7.76 12.75 -32.04
CA THR A 227 7.77 13.28 -33.40
C THR A 227 9.06 14.03 -33.76
N ALA A 228 9.88 14.41 -32.76
CA ALA A 228 11.17 15.04 -33.00
C ALA A 228 12.10 14.09 -33.75
N THR A 229 12.53 14.49 -34.95
CA THR A 229 13.60 13.83 -35.73
C THR A 229 14.90 13.93 -34.95
N ALA A 230 15.63 12.81 -34.90
CA ALA A 230 16.96 12.75 -34.26
C ALA A 230 18.01 13.48 -35.06
#